data_0b6318d47e95fac985b53e5e5a3c492a
#
_entry.id   0b6318d47e95fac985b53e5e5a3c492a
#
_cell.length_a   1.000
_cell.length_b   1.000
_cell.length_c   1.000
_cell.angle_alpha   90.00
_cell.angle_beta   90.00
_cell.angle_gamma   90.00
#
_symmetry.space_group_name_H-M   'P 1'
#
loop_
_entity.id
_entity.type
_entity.pdbx_description
1 polymer ?
#
loop_
_entity_poly.entity_id
_entity_poly.type
_entity_poly.pdbx_seq_one_letter_code
_entity_poly.pdbx_strand_id
1 'polypeptide(L)'
;TLETTGYWLVFGEALTDRLEALGILLRPNDYGPNWPQQRQLALERDNRRCRTCGARAEEFLLHVHHVRPFREYGYVPGRNENYRQANQIDNLMTLCPSCHRRAEAGQQTRSALAGLGYVLRNLAPLFLMCDPEDISVSAEQVSPVTRAPTVVVYERVPAGVGFSERLYELHDELLAAALELVQDCRCRSGCPACVGPPGDIGPDTKEATRQLLTILVGVQ
;
A
#
# COMPACT_ATOMS: atom_id res chain seq x y z
N THR A 1 -5.00 12.46 -20.08
CA THR A 1 -4.53 13.05 -18.80
C THR A 1 -5.65 13.86 -18.20
N LEU A 2 -6.02 13.59 -16.96
CA LEU A 2 -6.98 14.39 -16.20
C LEU A 2 -6.19 15.41 -15.38
N GLU A 3 -6.41 16.70 -15.60
CA GLU A 3 -5.92 17.76 -14.72
C GLU A 3 -7.00 18.05 -13.68
N THR A 4 -6.69 17.79 -12.42
CA THR A 4 -7.64 17.93 -11.31
C THR A 4 -6.88 18.24 -10.01
N THR A 5 -7.62 18.57 -8.95
CA THR A 5 -7.09 18.78 -7.61
C THR A 5 -7.19 17.51 -6.75
N GLY A 6 -6.35 17.37 -5.75
CA GLY A 6 -6.31 16.21 -4.87
C GLY A 6 -5.92 16.58 -3.44
N TYR A 7 -6.54 15.91 -2.48
CA TYR A 7 -6.14 15.93 -1.08
C TYR A 7 -5.19 14.75 -0.80
N TRP A 8 -4.01 15.04 -0.27
CA TRP A 8 -2.92 14.08 -0.11
C TRP A 8 -2.64 13.84 1.37
N LEU A 9 -2.76 12.58 1.80
CA LEU A 9 -2.24 12.10 3.07
C LEU A 9 -0.86 11.50 2.82
N VAL A 10 0.18 12.21 3.22
CA VAL A 10 1.58 11.78 3.07
C VAL A 10 2.15 11.49 4.44
N PHE A 11 2.64 10.27 4.63
CA PHE A 11 3.25 9.86 5.89
C PHE A 11 4.73 10.25 5.90
N GLY A 12 5.05 11.31 6.65
CA GLY A 12 6.42 11.80 6.83
C GLY A 12 7.32 10.76 7.50
N GLU A 13 8.63 11.00 7.47
CA GLU A 13 9.64 10.00 7.87
C GLU A 13 9.46 9.51 9.30
N ALA A 14 9.27 10.41 10.26
CA ALA A 14 9.10 10.05 11.67
C ALA A 14 7.85 9.19 11.93
N LEU A 15 6.73 9.47 11.24
CA LEU A 15 5.53 8.66 11.34
C LEU A 15 5.73 7.31 10.64
N THR A 16 6.37 7.31 9.48
CA THR A 16 6.68 6.08 8.75
C THR A 16 7.58 5.16 9.57
N ASP A 17 8.62 5.68 10.24
CA ASP A 17 9.48 4.91 11.16
C ASP A 17 8.69 4.28 12.30
N ARG A 18 7.78 5.06 12.90
CA ARG A 18 6.93 4.56 13.98
C ARG A 18 5.98 3.46 13.49
N LEU A 19 5.36 3.65 12.33
CA LEU A 19 4.46 2.67 11.73
C LEU A 19 5.21 1.40 11.29
N GLU A 20 6.45 1.53 10.84
CA GLU A 20 7.32 0.42 10.51
C GLU A 20 7.74 -0.38 11.75
N ALA A 21 8.12 0.31 12.84
CA ALA A 21 8.45 -0.33 14.11
C ALA A 21 7.27 -1.11 14.72
N LEU A 22 6.03 -0.68 14.43
CA LEU A 22 4.80 -1.36 14.82
C LEU A 22 4.37 -2.46 13.82
N GLY A 23 5.10 -2.63 12.70
CA GLY A 23 4.77 -3.59 11.65
C GLY A 23 3.53 -3.24 10.83
N ILE A 24 3.04 -2.00 10.91
CA ILE A 24 1.84 -1.53 10.19
C ILE A 24 2.19 -1.11 8.76
N LEU A 25 3.31 -0.41 8.60
CA LEU A 25 3.86 -0.06 7.29
C LEU A 25 5.23 -0.71 7.11
N LEU A 26 5.56 -1.06 5.86
CA LEU A 26 6.89 -1.51 5.47
C LEU A 26 7.39 -0.57 4.37
N ARG A 27 8.57 0.03 4.56
CA ARG A 27 9.24 0.76 3.47
C ARG A 27 9.52 -0.18 2.31
N PRO A 28 9.54 0.33 1.07
CA PRO A 28 10.07 -0.44 -0.04
C PRO A 28 11.48 -0.90 0.34
N ASN A 29 11.73 -2.17 0.23
CA ASN A 29 13.03 -2.71 0.57
C ASN A 29 14.10 -2.11 -0.33
N ASP A 30 15.12 -1.50 0.26
CA ASP A 30 16.42 -1.43 -0.37
C ASP A 30 16.97 -2.85 -0.41
N TYR A 31 16.86 -3.50 -1.56
CA TYR A 31 17.33 -4.87 -1.77
C TYR A 31 18.86 -4.96 -1.91
N GLY A 32 19.60 -3.86 -1.65
CA GLY A 32 21.05 -3.79 -1.78
C GLY A 32 21.57 -3.67 -3.21
N PRO A 33 22.85 -3.32 -3.36
CA PRO A 33 23.44 -2.92 -4.64
C PRO A 33 23.48 -4.03 -5.72
N ASN A 34 23.45 -5.31 -5.33
CA ASN A 34 23.45 -6.42 -6.28
C ASN A 34 22.04 -6.79 -6.81
N TRP A 35 20.97 -6.14 -6.30
CA TRP A 35 19.60 -6.49 -6.66
C TRP A 35 19.29 -6.42 -8.15
N PRO A 36 19.70 -5.36 -8.90
CA PRO A 36 19.40 -5.30 -10.32
C PRO A 36 19.96 -6.50 -11.10
N GLN A 37 21.18 -6.93 -10.76
CA GLN A 37 21.81 -8.09 -11.38
C GLN A 37 21.12 -9.40 -11.00
N GLN A 38 20.85 -9.61 -9.71
CA GLN A 38 20.20 -10.85 -9.24
C GLN A 38 18.76 -10.98 -9.76
N ARG A 39 18.05 -9.85 -9.84
CA ARG A 39 16.72 -9.79 -10.46
C ARG A 39 16.78 -10.22 -11.93
N GLN A 40 17.75 -9.73 -12.69
CA GLN A 40 17.91 -10.10 -14.11
C GLN A 40 18.21 -11.59 -14.26
N LEU A 41 19.13 -12.13 -13.46
CA LEU A 41 19.46 -13.56 -13.44
C LEU A 41 18.24 -14.44 -13.10
N ALA A 42 17.41 -14.03 -12.16
CA ALA A 42 16.19 -14.75 -11.83
C ALA A 42 15.20 -14.77 -13.01
N LEU A 43 15.00 -13.65 -13.68
CA LEU A 43 14.14 -13.56 -14.86
C LEU A 43 14.66 -14.46 -16.02
N GLU A 44 15.97 -14.51 -16.24
CA GLU A 44 16.60 -15.34 -17.26
C GLU A 44 16.50 -16.82 -16.93
N ARG A 45 16.82 -17.22 -15.67
CA ARG A 45 16.66 -18.60 -15.19
C ARG A 45 15.24 -19.12 -15.40
N ASP A 46 14.24 -18.27 -15.14
CA ASP A 46 12.82 -18.62 -15.23
C ASP A 46 12.25 -18.41 -16.65
N ASN A 47 13.12 -18.18 -17.66
CA ASN A 47 12.74 -17.94 -19.06
C ASN A 47 11.68 -16.84 -19.21
N ARG A 48 11.76 -15.78 -18.38
CA ARG A 48 10.78 -14.68 -18.33
C ARG A 48 9.33 -15.16 -18.24
N ARG A 49 9.09 -16.16 -17.38
CA ARG A 49 7.77 -16.73 -17.11
C ARG A 49 7.49 -16.78 -15.63
N CYS A 50 6.23 -16.62 -15.29
CA CYS A 50 5.76 -16.86 -13.93
C CYS A 50 5.94 -18.34 -13.56
N ARG A 51 6.68 -18.64 -12.51
CA ARG A 51 6.92 -20.03 -12.06
C ARG A 51 5.67 -20.72 -11.54
N THR A 52 4.64 -19.97 -11.14
CA THR A 52 3.42 -20.54 -10.59
C THR A 52 2.38 -20.86 -11.68
N CYS A 53 2.13 -19.96 -12.64
CA CYS A 53 1.07 -20.12 -13.64
C CYS A 53 1.55 -20.14 -15.09
N GLY A 54 2.86 -19.94 -15.34
CA GLY A 54 3.43 -19.96 -16.69
C GLY A 54 3.23 -18.69 -17.53
N ALA A 55 2.52 -17.67 -17.01
CA ALA A 55 2.30 -16.39 -17.72
C ALA A 55 3.62 -15.76 -18.16
N ARG A 56 3.66 -15.17 -19.36
CA ARG A 56 4.86 -14.64 -19.99
C ARG A 56 5.04 -13.15 -19.76
N ALA A 57 6.28 -12.66 -19.95
CA ALA A 57 6.62 -11.25 -19.83
C ALA A 57 5.93 -10.35 -20.88
N GLU A 58 5.55 -10.89 -22.04
CA GLU A 58 4.82 -10.18 -23.07
C GLU A 58 3.38 -9.83 -22.64
N GLU A 59 2.82 -10.60 -21.73
CA GLU A 59 1.45 -10.44 -21.23
C GLU A 59 1.41 -9.55 -19.97
N PHE A 60 2.46 -9.61 -19.14
CA PHE A 60 2.50 -8.95 -17.82
C PHE A 60 3.91 -8.50 -17.45
N LEU A 61 4.00 -7.40 -16.69
CA LEU A 61 5.23 -7.04 -16.01
C LEU A 61 5.53 -8.07 -14.92
N LEU A 62 6.58 -8.86 -15.11
CA LEU A 62 6.98 -9.90 -14.15
C LEU A 62 7.71 -9.29 -12.94
N HIS A 63 7.39 -9.80 -11.77
CA HIS A 63 8.01 -9.48 -10.50
C HIS A 63 8.97 -10.60 -10.10
N VAL A 64 10.06 -10.26 -9.40
CA VAL A 64 10.93 -11.23 -8.76
C VAL A 64 10.68 -11.16 -7.26
N HIS A 65 10.22 -12.27 -6.71
CA HIS A 65 9.80 -12.44 -5.33
C HIS A 65 10.88 -13.17 -4.52
N HIS A 66 11.11 -12.75 -3.28
CA HIS A 66 11.95 -13.47 -2.34
C HIS A 66 11.13 -14.55 -1.64
N VAL A 67 11.49 -15.83 -1.86
CA VAL A 67 10.80 -17.00 -1.27
C VAL A 67 10.83 -16.93 0.26
N ARG A 68 12.03 -16.74 0.83
CA ARG A 68 12.18 -16.30 2.20
C ARG A 68 12.23 -14.78 2.21
N PRO A 69 11.34 -14.09 2.96
CA PRO A 69 11.22 -12.64 2.93
C PRO A 69 12.54 -11.94 3.17
N PHE A 70 12.86 -10.93 2.36
CA PHE A 70 14.12 -10.17 2.44
C PHE A 70 14.40 -9.61 3.84
N ARG A 71 13.36 -9.13 4.52
CA ARG A 71 13.43 -8.56 5.88
C ARG A 71 13.98 -9.54 6.93
N GLU A 72 13.79 -10.84 6.74
CA GLU A 72 14.25 -11.87 7.68
C GLU A 72 15.78 -12.04 7.70
N TYR A 73 16.47 -11.47 6.70
CA TYR A 73 17.93 -11.46 6.63
C TYR A 73 18.55 -10.31 7.42
N GLY A 74 17.72 -9.35 7.93
CA GLY A 74 18.21 -8.24 8.76
C GLY A 74 19.22 -7.35 8.05
N TYR A 75 19.04 -7.09 6.75
CA TYR A 75 19.90 -6.16 6.03
C TYR A 75 19.70 -4.73 6.53
N VAL A 76 20.82 -4.06 6.79
CA VAL A 76 20.85 -2.64 7.15
C VAL A 76 21.87 -1.94 6.25
N PRO A 77 21.41 -0.99 5.39
CA PRO A 77 22.31 -0.25 4.50
C PRO A 77 23.50 0.37 5.22
N GLY A 78 24.69 0.18 4.67
CA GLY A 78 25.94 0.70 5.26
C GLY A 78 26.44 0.01 6.53
N ARG A 79 25.71 -0.99 7.06
CA ARG A 79 26.10 -1.70 8.30
C ARG A 79 26.46 -3.17 8.08
N ASN A 80 25.79 -3.85 7.14
CA ASN A 80 26.07 -5.26 6.83
C ASN A 80 25.81 -5.57 5.35
N GLU A 81 26.20 -6.77 4.91
CA GLU A 81 26.03 -7.27 3.55
C GLU A 81 25.01 -8.42 3.43
N ASN A 82 24.07 -8.52 4.37
CA ASN A 82 23.08 -9.60 4.41
C ASN A 82 22.21 -9.66 3.16
N TYR A 83 22.13 -8.57 2.38
CA TYR A 83 21.48 -8.55 1.07
C TYR A 83 22.07 -9.60 0.11
N ARG A 84 23.35 -9.99 0.26
CA ARG A 84 23.98 -11.02 -0.59
C ARG A 84 23.33 -12.37 -0.39
N GLN A 85 22.99 -12.71 0.87
CA GLN A 85 22.31 -13.96 1.18
C GLN A 85 20.82 -13.90 0.77
N ALA A 86 20.16 -12.79 1.05
CA ALA A 86 18.77 -12.59 0.70
C ALA A 86 18.52 -12.69 -0.80
N ASN A 87 19.45 -12.13 -1.60
CA ASN A 87 19.36 -12.08 -3.07
C ASN A 87 20.00 -13.29 -3.76
N GLN A 88 20.31 -14.35 -3.05
CA GLN A 88 20.75 -15.58 -3.71
C GLN A 88 19.68 -16.08 -4.66
N ILE A 89 20.11 -16.56 -5.83
CA ILE A 89 19.22 -16.96 -6.92
C ILE A 89 18.19 -18.01 -6.50
N ASP A 90 18.56 -18.90 -5.57
CA ASP A 90 17.69 -19.94 -5.04
C ASP A 90 16.58 -19.39 -4.14
N ASN A 91 16.77 -18.18 -3.59
CA ASN A 91 15.75 -17.47 -2.81
C ASN A 91 14.85 -16.60 -3.67
N LEU A 92 15.05 -16.55 -4.99
CA LEU A 92 14.31 -15.70 -5.90
C LEU A 92 13.37 -16.51 -6.79
N MET A 93 12.17 -15.97 -7.03
CA MET A 93 11.16 -16.58 -7.89
C MET A 93 10.48 -15.54 -8.76
N THR A 94 10.41 -15.79 -10.08
CA THR A 94 9.69 -14.93 -11.01
C THR A 94 8.20 -15.21 -10.97
N LEU A 95 7.40 -14.16 -10.75
CA LEU A 95 5.94 -14.25 -10.62
C LEU A 95 5.24 -13.17 -11.46
N CYS A 96 4.06 -13.49 -12.00
CA CYS A 96 3.16 -12.49 -12.53
C CYS A 96 2.49 -11.70 -11.38
N PRO A 97 1.90 -10.52 -11.64
CA PRO A 97 1.31 -9.69 -10.58
C PRO A 97 0.30 -10.41 -9.69
N SER A 98 -0.55 -11.27 -10.26
CA SER A 98 -1.56 -12.02 -9.50
C SER A 98 -0.97 -13.12 -8.61
N CYS A 99 0.05 -13.84 -9.10
CA CYS A 99 0.75 -14.84 -8.29
C CYS A 99 1.63 -14.18 -7.23
N HIS A 100 2.26 -13.05 -7.55
CA HIS A 100 3.03 -12.26 -6.60
C HIS A 100 2.16 -11.74 -5.46
N ARG A 101 0.98 -11.18 -5.76
CA ARG A 101 0.02 -10.77 -4.73
C ARG A 101 -0.40 -11.92 -3.81
N ARG A 102 -0.61 -13.14 -4.36
CA ARG A 102 -0.91 -14.31 -3.55
C ARG A 102 0.27 -14.75 -2.67
N ALA A 103 1.49 -14.68 -3.17
CA ALA A 103 2.69 -14.98 -2.40
C ALA A 103 2.93 -13.94 -1.29
N GLU A 104 2.54 -12.68 -1.53
CA GLU A 104 2.64 -11.58 -0.58
C GLU A 104 1.39 -11.40 0.30
N ALA A 105 0.43 -12.32 0.26
CA ALA A 105 -0.83 -12.23 1.00
C ALA A 105 -0.70 -12.09 2.53
N GLY A 106 0.52 -11.98 3.04
CA GLY A 106 0.86 -11.63 4.43
C GLY A 106 1.40 -10.20 4.61
N GLN A 107 1.36 -9.33 3.60
CA GLN A 107 1.93 -7.97 3.74
C GLN A 107 0.91 -6.98 4.32
N GLN A 108 1.03 -6.75 5.60
CA GLN A 108 0.19 -5.87 6.42
C GLN A 108 0.12 -4.42 5.91
N THR A 109 1.20 -3.90 5.33
CA THR A 109 1.31 -2.51 4.87
C THR A 109 0.33 -2.15 3.76
N ARG A 110 0.26 -3.01 2.75
CA ARG A 110 -0.65 -2.81 1.63
C ARG A 110 -2.10 -2.76 2.10
N SER A 111 -2.42 -3.60 3.08
CA SER A 111 -3.74 -3.69 3.68
C SER A 111 -4.11 -2.41 4.46
N ALA A 112 -3.19 -1.84 5.26
CA ALA A 112 -3.48 -0.64 6.05
C ALA A 112 -3.79 0.58 5.17
N LEU A 113 -2.95 0.84 4.14
CA LEU A 113 -3.15 1.96 3.21
C LEU A 113 -4.37 1.75 2.31
N ALA A 114 -4.58 0.54 1.81
CA ALA A 114 -5.73 0.21 0.98
C ALA A 114 -7.05 0.31 1.77
N GLY A 115 -7.06 -0.17 3.02
CA GLY A 115 -8.21 -0.04 3.90
C GLY A 115 -8.49 1.41 4.27
N LEU A 116 -7.46 2.22 4.55
CA LEU A 116 -7.62 3.66 4.75
C LEU A 116 -8.20 4.33 3.50
N GLY A 117 -7.64 4.04 2.33
CA GLY A 117 -8.17 4.56 1.07
C GLY A 117 -9.63 4.17 0.84
N TYR A 118 -10.00 2.93 1.14
CA TYR A 118 -11.37 2.46 1.01
C TYR A 118 -12.35 3.20 1.95
N VAL A 119 -11.98 3.35 3.22
CA VAL A 119 -12.78 4.10 4.20
C VAL A 119 -12.95 5.55 3.76
N LEU A 120 -11.87 6.22 3.35
CA LEU A 120 -11.93 7.62 2.91
C LEU A 120 -12.79 7.78 1.66
N ARG A 121 -12.72 6.85 0.70
CA ARG A 121 -13.58 6.85 -0.49
C ARG A 121 -15.07 6.79 -0.13
N ASN A 122 -15.43 6.06 0.91
CA ASN A 122 -16.82 5.95 1.35
C ASN A 122 -17.29 7.14 2.18
N LEU A 123 -16.41 7.72 3.01
CA LEU A 123 -16.77 8.82 3.90
C LEU A 123 -16.67 10.19 3.25
N ALA A 124 -15.66 10.44 2.42
CA ALA A 124 -15.46 11.75 1.83
C ALA A 124 -16.70 12.31 1.09
N PRO A 125 -17.45 11.53 0.30
CA PRO A 125 -18.68 12.03 -0.31
C PRO A 125 -19.74 12.48 0.68
N LEU A 126 -19.82 11.84 1.85
CA LEU A 126 -20.78 12.22 2.90
C LEU A 126 -20.41 13.55 3.55
N PHE A 127 -19.11 13.79 3.78
CA PHE A 127 -18.60 15.06 4.32
C PHE A 127 -18.71 16.22 3.33
N LEU A 128 -18.57 15.92 2.04
CA LEU A 128 -18.61 16.90 0.96
C LEU A 128 -20.02 17.12 0.39
N MET A 129 -20.97 16.22 0.74
CA MET A 129 -22.32 16.19 0.15
C MET A 129 -22.28 16.15 -1.39
N CYS A 130 -21.38 15.31 -1.96
CA CYS A 130 -21.20 15.15 -3.40
C CYS A 130 -21.52 13.72 -3.86
N ASP A 131 -21.56 13.49 -5.17
CA ASP A 131 -21.71 12.14 -5.71
C ASP A 131 -20.44 11.32 -5.44
N PRO A 132 -20.55 10.05 -4.99
CA PRO A 132 -19.41 9.15 -4.84
C PRO A 132 -18.57 8.97 -6.12
N GLU A 133 -19.14 9.22 -7.30
CA GLU A 133 -18.42 9.17 -8.57
C GLU A 133 -17.55 10.41 -8.83
N ASP A 134 -17.79 11.52 -8.14
CA ASP A 134 -17.00 12.75 -8.29
C ASP A 134 -15.62 12.63 -7.63
N ILE A 135 -15.42 11.64 -6.75
CA ILE A 135 -14.20 11.43 -5.99
C ILE A 135 -13.61 10.06 -6.29
N SER A 136 -12.29 9.99 -6.30
CA SER A 136 -11.54 8.74 -6.33
C SER A 136 -10.40 8.75 -5.34
N VAL A 137 -9.88 7.57 -5.02
CA VAL A 137 -8.81 7.40 -4.04
C VAL A 137 -7.72 6.50 -4.64
N SER A 138 -6.47 6.90 -4.47
CA SER A 138 -5.28 6.08 -4.73
C SER A 138 -4.51 5.87 -3.43
N ALA A 139 -4.09 4.64 -3.19
CA ALA A 139 -3.26 4.27 -2.05
C ALA A 139 -1.98 3.61 -2.55
N GLU A 140 -0.84 4.24 -2.27
CA GLU A 140 0.47 3.85 -2.78
C GLU A 140 1.45 3.66 -1.62
N GLN A 141 2.17 2.54 -1.60
CA GLN A 141 3.25 2.30 -0.63
C GLN A 141 4.43 3.26 -0.87
N VAL A 142 4.65 3.63 -2.12
CA VAL A 142 5.62 4.63 -2.56
C VAL A 142 5.00 5.42 -3.68
N SER A 143 4.61 6.61 -3.37
CA SER A 143 4.15 7.54 -4.40
C SER A 143 5.33 8.00 -5.27
N PRO A 144 5.19 8.01 -6.59
CA PRO A 144 6.23 8.54 -7.47
C PRO A 144 6.49 10.03 -7.25
N VAL A 145 5.53 10.75 -6.67
CA VAL A 145 5.60 12.19 -6.41
C VAL A 145 6.26 12.47 -5.05
N THR A 146 5.73 11.86 -3.98
CA THR A 146 6.16 12.16 -2.60
C THR A 146 7.32 11.29 -2.13
N ARG A 147 7.62 10.18 -2.80
CA ARG A 147 8.59 9.14 -2.42
C ARG A 147 8.28 8.50 -1.06
N ALA A 148 7.06 8.63 -0.57
CA ALA A 148 6.59 8.15 0.73
C ALA A 148 5.29 7.35 0.57
N PRO A 149 4.88 6.56 1.59
CA PRO A 149 3.54 6.00 1.65
C PRO A 149 2.52 7.13 1.56
N THR A 150 1.54 6.99 0.68
CA THR A 150 0.62 8.09 0.37
C THR A 150 -0.76 7.55 0.08
N VAL A 151 -1.78 8.21 0.62
CA VAL A 151 -3.16 8.07 0.21
C VAL A 151 -3.61 9.40 -0.38
N VAL A 152 -4.13 9.37 -1.59
CA VAL A 152 -4.63 10.57 -2.30
C VAL A 152 -6.11 10.41 -2.50
N VAL A 153 -6.88 11.37 -2.05
CA VAL A 153 -8.27 11.57 -2.42
C VAL A 153 -8.30 12.68 -3.46
N TYR A 154 -8.81 12.43 -4.64
CA TYR A 154 -8.78 13.39 -5.74
C TYR A 154 -10.14 13.49 -6.43
N GLU A 155 -10.40 14.67 -6.97
CA GLU A 155 -11.61 14.98 -7.71
C GLU A 155 -11.54 14.41 -9.13
N ARG A 156 -12.61 13.79 -9.57
CA ARG A 156 -12.72 13.28 -10.95
C ARG A 156 -13.24 14.35 -11.92
N VAL A 157 -13.58 15.51 -11.41
CA VAL A 157 -14.01 16.67 -12.20
C VAL A 157 -12.76 17.40 -12.72
N PRO A 158 -12.66 17.70 -14.03
CA PRO A 158 -11.55 18.50 -14.57
C PRO A 158 -11.45 19.86 -13.89
N ALA A 159 -10.22 20.31 -13.60
CA ALA A 159 -9.88 21.52 -12.86
C ALA A 159 -10.28 21.54 -11.38
N GLY A 160 -11.03 20.56 -10.90
CA GLY A 160 -11.54 20.49 -9.53
C GLY A 160 -12.69 21.49 -9.29
N VAL A 161 -13.43 21.27 -8.21
CA VAL A 161 -14.53 22.14 -7.75
C VAL A 161 -14.37 22.57 -6.28
N GLY A 162 -13.19 22.33 -5.70
CA GLY A 162 -12.86 22.75 -4.33
C GLY A 162 -13.09 21.65 -3.26
N PHE A 163 -13.39 20.43 -3.64
CA PHE A 163 -13.55 19.32 -2.70
C PHE A 163 -12.27 19.00 -1.94
N SER A 164 -11.12 19.11 -2.60
CA SER A 164 -9.82 18.82 -1.98
C SER A 164 -9.47 19.83 -0.88
N GLU A 165 -9.77 21.13 -1.07
CA GLU A 165 -9.61 22.17 -0.05
C GLU A 165 -10.53 21.89 1.14
N ARG A 166 -11.78 21.52 0.86
CA ARG A 166 -12.75 21.21 1.90
C ARG A 166 -12.36 19.95 2.69
N LEU A 167 -11.82 18.92 2.05
CA LEU A 167 -11.29 17.74 2.75
C LEU A 167 -10.09 18.08 3.64
N TYR A 168 -9.25 19.01 3.22
CA TYR A 168 -8.14 19.49 4.04
C TYR A 168 -8.65 20.21 5.31
N GLU A 169 -9.67 21.05 5.20
CA GLU A 169 -10.30 21.71 6.35
C GLU A 169 -10.96 20.71 7.33
N LEU A 170 -11.53 19.63 6.80
CA LEU A 170 -12.25 18.59 7.56
C LEU A 170 -11.34 17.41 7.95
N HIS A 171 -10.01 17.54 7.83
CA HIS A 171 -9.05 16.46 8.01
C HIS A 171 -9.27 15.67 9.31
N ASP A 172 -9.32 16.36 10.42
CA ASP A 172 -9.41 15.76 11.75
C ASP A 172 -10.74 15.04 11.96
N GLU A 173 -11.83 15.69 11.55
CA GLU A 173 -13.17 15.14 11.62
C GLU A 173 -13.33 13.90 10.74
N LEU A 174 -12.76 13.93 9.54
CA LEU A 174 -12.79 12.83 8.59
C LEU A 174 -12.02 11.61 9.12
N LEU A 175 -10.83 11.82 9.69
CA LEU A 175 -10.04 10.72 10.27
C LEU A 175 -10.67 10.15 11.52
N ALA A 176 -11.25 10.99 12.39
CA ALA A 176 -11.99 10.54 13.57
C ALA A 176 -13.20 9.69 13.18
N ALA A 177 -14.01 10.15 12.24
CA ALA A 177 -15.14 9.39 11.72
C ALA A 177 -14.71 8.08 11.04
N ALA A 178 -13.57 8.08 10.33
CA ALA A 178 -13.01 6.87 9.74
C ALA A 178 -12.62 5.85 10.82
N LEU A 179 -12.01 6.29 11.91
CA LEU A 179 -11.66 5.44 13.04
C LEU A 179 -12.90 4.85 13.71
N GLU A 180 -13.90 5.67 14.00
CA GLU A 180 -15.17 5.25 14.59
C GLU A 180 -15.85 4.20 13.71
N LEU A 181 -15.99 4.46 12.41
CA LEU A 181 -16.59 3.51 11.46
C LEU A 181 -15.88 2.14 11.47
N VAL A 182 -14.55 2.13 11.49
CA VAL A 182 -13.79 0.88 11.49
C VAL A 182 -13.89 0.15 12.84
N GLN A 183 -13.91 0.86 13.95
CA GLN A 183 -14.02 0.30 15.29
C GLN A 183 -15.41 -0.30 15.54
N ASP A 184 -16.48 0.42 15.19
CA ASP A 184 -17.85 0.02 15.46
C ASP A 184 -18.38 -1.04 14.49
N CYS A 185 -17.71 -1.25 13.37
CA CYS A 185 -18.12 -2.27 12.42
C CYS A 185 -18.00 -3.67 13.02
N ARG A 186 -19.07 -4.45 13.01
CA ARG A 186 -19.14 -5.80 13.60
C ARG A 186 -18.42 -6.89 12.79
N CYS A 187 -17.96 -6.61 11.59
CA CYS A 187 -17.23 -7.59 10.79
C CYS A 187 -15.87 -7.95 11.43
N ARG A 188 -15.35 -9.15 11.13
CA ARG A 188 -14.06 -9.63 11.70
C ARG A 188 -12.84 -9.11 10.96
N SER A 189 -12.86 -9.13 9.62
CA SER A 189 -11.65 -8.92 8.79
C SER A 189 -11.79 -7.82 7.74
N GLY A 190 -12.94 -7.17 7.67
CA GLY A 190 -13.30 -6.16 6.68
C GLY A 190 -14.60 -6.51 5.97
N CYS A 191 -15.30 -5.52 5.47
CA CYS A 191 -16.51 -5.65 4.68
C CYS A 191 -16.74 -4.38 3.84
N PRO A 192 -17.65 -4.42 2.85
CA PRO A 192 -17.93 -3.25 2.01
C PRO A 192 -18.36 -1.99 2.76
N ALA A 193 -18.87 -2.12 3.98
CA ALA A 193 -19.31 -0.98 4.81
C ALA A 193 -18.15 -0.30 5.56
N CYS A 194 -16.98 -0.92 5.67
CA CYS A 194 -15.83 -0.33 6.37
C CYS A 194 -14.56 -0.27 5.50
N VAL A 195 -13.67 -1.24 5.59
CA VAL A 195 -12.36 -1.22 4.91
C VAL A 195 -12.33 -1.99 3.60
N GLY A 196 -13.46 -2.47 3.11
CA GLY A 196 -13.56 -3.34 1.94
C GLY A 196 -13.53 -4.84 2.28
N PRO A 197 -13.90 -5.69 1.32
CA PRO A 197 -13.89 -7.13 1.50
C PRO A 197 -12.46 -7.69 1.51
N PRO A 198 -12.15 -8.67 2.38
CA PRO A 198 -10.78 -9.22 2.52
C PRO A 198 -10.19 -9.82 1.24
N GLY A 199 -11.03 -10.29 0.32
CA GLY A 199 -10.59 -10.84 -0.97
C GLY A 199 -9.90 -9.81 -1.88
N ASP A 200 -10.24 -8.55 -1.75
CA ASP A 200 -9.72 -7.47 -2.59
C ASP A 200 -8.47 -6.80 -2.00
N ILE A 201 -8.38 -6.76 -0.67
CA ILE A 201 -7.40 -5.91 0.04
C ILE A 201 -6.41 -6.73 0.90
N GLY A 202 -6.71 -7.99 1.17
CA GLY A 202 -5.85 -8.89 1.96
C GLY A 202 -6.40 -9.23 3.35
N PRO A 203 -5.85 -10.26 3.99
CA PRO A 203 -6.21 -10.61 5.35
C PRO A 203 -5.75 -9.51 6.33
N ASP A 204 -6.43 -9.40 7.45
CA ASP A 204 -6.13 -8.47 8.55
C ASP A 204 -6.24 -6.97 8.21
N THR A 205 -6.82 -6.61 7.06
CA THR A 205 -6.98 -5.22 6.61
C THR A 205 -7.68 -4.36 7.66
N LYS A 206 -8.72 -4.87 8.28
CA LYS A 206 -9.48 -4.11 9.28
C LYS A 206 -8.61 -3.73 10.48
N GLU A 207 -7.87 -4.69 11.01
CA GLU A 207 -7.01 -4.43 12.18
C GLU A 207 -5.85 -3.51 11.82
N ALA A 208 -5.19 -3.72 10.68
CA ALA A 208 -4.12 -2.85 10.20
C ALA A 208 -4.59 -1.42 9.95
N THR A 209 -5.78 -1.24 9.37
CA THR A 209 -6.38 0.08 9.14
C THR A 209 -6.78 0.75 10.45
N ARG A 210 -7.36 -0.01 11.40
CA ARG A 210 -7.72 0.50 12.73
C ARG A 210 -6.48 1.02 13.48
N GLN A 211 -5.39 0.27 13.48
CA GLN A 211 -4.13 0.66 14.12
C GLN A 211 -3.56 1.92 13.47
N LEU A 212 -3.53 1.98 12.12
CA LEU A 212 -3.08 3.16 11.38
C LEU A 212 -3.92 4.40 11.76
N LEU A 213 -5.24 4.30 11.70
CA LEU A 213 -6.14 5.41 12.06
C LEU A 213 -5.99 5.84 13.52
N THR A 214 -5.83 4.89 14.45
CA THR A 214 -5.58 5.22 15.88
C THR A 214 -4.33 6.08 16.06
N ILE A 215 -3.28 5.80 15.28
CA ILE A 215 -2.05 6.58 15.34
C ILE A 215 -2.23 7.95 14.69
N LEU A 216 -2.91 8.01 13.54
CA LEU A 216 -3.16 9.28 12.83
C LEU A 216 -3.98 10.25 13.68
N VAL A 217 -5.04 9.77 14.32
CA VAL A 217 -5.89 10.58 15.21
C VAL A 217 -5.18 10.93 16.53
N GLY A 218 -4.26 10.09 17.03
CA GLY A 218 -3.55 10.30 18.27
C GLY A 218 -2.26 11.11 18.19
N VAL A 219 -1.84 11.56 17.00
CA VAL A 219 -0.63 12.38 16.75
C VAL A 219 -0.93 13.87 16.74
N GLN A 220 -2.18 14.27 16.95
CA GLN A 220 -2.61 15.66 17.04
C GLN A 220 -2.18 16.34 18.33
#